data_e3f68668d120ea8790cb712de6ae0c0d
#
_entry.id   e3f68668d120ea8790cb712de6ae0c0d
#
_cell.length_a   1.000
_cell.length_b   1.000
_cell.length_c   1.000
_cell.angle_alpha   90.00
_cell.angle_beta   90.00
_cell.angle_gamma   90.00
#
_symmetry.space_group_name_H-M   'P 1'
#
loop_
_entity.id
_entity.type
_entity.pdbx_description
1 polymer ?
#
loop_
_entity_poly.entity_id
_entity_poly.type
_entity_poly.pdbx_seq_one_letter_code
_entity_poly.pdbx_strand_id
1 'polypeptide(L)'
;MNKFTLLDGLVAPLDRANVDTDAIIPKQFLKSIKRTGFGPNLFDEWRYLDQGEPGMDNSKRPLNPDFVLNQPRYQGASILLARKNFGCGSSREHAPWALDQYGFRAVIAPSFADIFFNNCFKNGLLPIVLTEAQVDQLFNEVKAFPGYRLVIDLEKQTVATSNSSSIFHFEVDAFRRHCLLNGLDDIGLTLQQADAIHNFEERHISRFPWLANTI
;
A
#
# COMPACT_ATOMS: atom_id res chain seq x y z
N MET A 1 -3.06 8.23 -9.23
CA MET A 1 -2.95 6.82 -8.77
C MET A 1 -3.83 5.89 -9.59
N ASN A 2 -3.67 4.54 -9.49
CA ASN A 2 -4.55 3.59 -10.18
C ASN A 2 -5.89 3.45 -9.44
N LYS A 3 -7.00 3.32 -10.21
CA LYS A 3 -8.32 3.03 -9.63
C LYS A 3 -8.32 1.70 -8.89
N PHE A 4 -9.05 1.67 -7.78
CA PHE A 4 -9.30 0.45 -7.01
C PHE A 4 -10.81 0.22 -6.95
N THR A 5 -11.31 -0.82 -7.60
CA THR A 5 -12.74 -1.19 -7.59
C THR A 5 -12.92 -2.59 -7.04
N LEU A 6 -12.41 -3.57 -7.76
CA LEU A 6 -12.44 -4.99 -7.43
C LEU A 6 -11.02 -5.55 -7.51
N LEU A 7 -10.62 -6.33 -6.52
CA LEU A 7 -9.34 -7.04 -6.50
C LEU A 7 -9.59 -8.51 -6.18
N ASP A 8 -9.28 -9.39 -7.11
CA ASP A 8 -9.10 -10.82 -6.84
C ASP A 8 -7.61 -11.09 -6.71
N GLY A 9 -7.14 -11.34 -5.49
CA GLY A 9 -5.73 -11.36 -5.14
C GLY A 9 -5.28 -12.57 -4.35
N LEU A 10 -4.07 -13.08 -4.68
CA LEU A 10 -3.36 -14.04 -3.84
C LEU A 10 -2.95 -13.38 -2.54
N VAL A 11 -3.10 -14.08 -1.42
CA VAL A 11 -2.79 -13.58 -0.08
C VAL A 11 -1.42 -14.07 0.39
N ALA A 12 -0.56 -13.15 0.80
CA ALA A 12 0.69 -13.46 1.51
C ALA A 12 0.52 -13.20 3.01
N PRO A 13 0.75 -14.20 3.89
CA PRO A 13 0.59 -14.04 5.32
C PRO A 13 1.90 -13.58 5.98
N LEU A 14 1.93 -12.36 6.48
CA LEU A 14 2.99 -11.84 7.34
C LEU A 14 2.55 -11.92 8.81
N ASP A 15 2.77 -13.07 9.44
CA ASP A 15 2.32 -13.35 10.81
C ASP A 15 3.19 -12.64 11.87
N ARG A 16 3.20 -11.30 11.79
CA ARG A 16 3.96 -10.41 12.68
C ARG A 16 3.11 -9.22 13.09
N ALA A 17 3.07 -8.93 14.39
CA ALA A 17 2.54 -7.68 14.93
C ALA A 17 3.64 -6.61 15.01
N ASN A 18 3.23 -5.35 15.11
CA ASN A 18 4.13 -4.20 15.28
C ASN A 18 5.18 -4.11 14.16
N VAL A 19 4.80 -4.41 12.94
CA VAL A 19 5.66 -4.22 11.77
C VAL A 19 5.85 -2.73 11.56
N ASP A 20 7.06 -2.24 11.81
CA ASP A 20 7.37 -0.83 11.70
C ASP A 20 7.80 -0.42 10.28
N THR A 21 7.85 0.88 10.04
CA THR A 21 8.20 1.41 8.71
C THR A 21 9.67 1.17 8.34
N ASP A 22 10.57 0.96 9.32
CA ASP A 22 11.96 0.59 9.06
C ASP A 22 12.08 -0.87 8.60
N ALA A 23 11.25 -1.76 9.14
CA ALA A 23 11.16 -3.13 8.63
C ALA A 23 10.55 -3.20 7.24
N ILE A 24 9.52 -2.36 6.93
CA ILE A 24 8.89 -2.31 5.60
C ILE A 24 9.91 -1.79 4.56
N ILE A 25 10.59 -0.68 4.84
CA ILE A 25 11.63 -0.10 3.99
C ILE A 25 12.76 0.49 4.85
N PRO A 26 13.94 -0.15 4.92
CA PRO A 26 15.06 0.31 5.73
C PRO A 26 15.56 1.70 5.35
N LYS A 27 16.03 2.44 6.36
CA LYS A 27 16.41 3.85 6.27
C LYS A 27 17.45 4.18 5.20
N GLN A 28 18.36 3.26 4.87
CA GLN A 28 19.40 3.48 3.84
C GLN A 28 18.78 3.75 2.46
N PHE A 29 17.60 3.19 2.15
CA PHE A 29 16.91 3.38 0.88
C PHE A 29 16.15 4.70 0.77
N LEU A 30 15.97 5.43 1.88
CA LEU A 30 15.20 6.67 1.93
C LEU A 30 15.94 7.89 1.35
N LYS A 31 17.22 7.74 1.02
CA LYS A 31 18.04 8.81 0.43
C LYS A 31 17.67 9.15 -1.01
N SER A 32 16.87 8.32 -1.67
CA SER A 32 16.40 8.57 -3.04
C SER A 32 15.36 9.69 -3.08
N ILE A 33 15.55 10.65 -3.97
CA ILE A 33 14.55 11.69 -4.29
C ILE A 33 13.48 11.16 -5.26
N LYS A 34 13.67 9.99 -5.84
CA LYS A 34 12.71 9.35 -6.76
C LYS A 34 11.59 8.71 -5.96
N ARG A 35 10.38 8.70 -6.52
CA ARG A 35 9.21 8.00 -5.96
C ARG A 35 9.08 6.55 -6.43
N THR A 36 10.07 6.03 -7.16
CA THR A 36 10.07 4.69 -7.77
C THR A 36 11.35 3.93 -7.44
N GLY A 37 11.29 2.59 -7.52
CA GLY A 37 12.42 1.70 -7.27
C GLY A 37 12.49 1.13 -5.86
N PHE A 38 11.43 1.25 -5.07
CA PHE A 38 11.38 0.77 -3.68
C PHE A 38 10.90 -0.68 -3.55
N GLY A 39 10.11 -1.19 -4.50
CA GLY A 39 9.55 -2.55 -4.45
C GLY A 39 10.59 -3.65 -4.24
N PRO A 40 11.74 -3.67 -4.95
CA PRO A 40 12.80 -4.64 -4.73
C PRO A 40 13.38 -4.64 -3.31
N ASN A 41 13.29 -3.52 -2.58
CA ASN A 41 13.82 -3.34 -1.23
C ASN A 41 12.74 -3.48 -0.14
N LEU A 42 11.52 -3.89 -0.52
CA LEU A 42 10.46 -4.19 0.46
C LEU A 42 10.90 -5.28 1.41
N PHE A 43 10.79 -5.05 2.73
CA PHE A 43 11.23 -5.96 3.79
C PHE A 43 12.68 -6.44 3.59
N ASP A 44 13.59 -5.58 3.16
CA ASP A 44 14.94 -5.93 2.75
C ASP A 44 15.67 -6.80 3.79
N GLU A 45 15.67 -6.39 5.06
CA GLU A 45 16.36 -7.10 6.15
C GLU A 45 15.78 -8.49 6.45
N TRP A 46 14.54 -8.75 6.03
CA TRP A 46 13.90 -10.06 6.22
C TRP A 46 13.95 -10.92 4.96
N ARG A 47 13.97 -10.27 3.78
CA ARG A 47 13.97 -10.98 2.49
C ARG A 47 15.33 -11.48 2.07
N TYR A 48 16.38 -10.80 2.49
CA TYR A 48 17.74 -11.14 2.08
C TYR A 48 18.60 -11.57 3.27
N LEU A 49 19.62 -12.38 3.01
CA LEU A 49 20.59 -12.84 4.02
C LEU A 49 21.78 -11.89 4.17
N ASP A 50 21.93 -10.94 3.26
CA ASP A 50 22.94 -9.87 3.27
C ASP A 50 22.29 -8.50 3.52
N GLN A 51 23.10 -7.51 3.87
CA GLN A 51 22.62 -6.14 4.03
C GLN A 51 22.49 -5.46 2.66
N GLY A 52 21.32 -4.89 2.39
CA GLY A 52 21.06 -4.13 1.18
C GLY A 52 21.62 -2.71 1.21
N GLU A 53 22.13 -2.26 0.07
CA GLU A 53 22.59 -0.90 -0.14
C GLU A 53 21.92 -0.29 -1.37
N PRO A 54 21.73 1.05 -1.42
CA PRO A 54 21.17 1.71 -2.58
C PRO A 54 21.97 1.44 -3.86
N GLY A 55 21.27 1.00 -4.91
CA GLY A 55 21.89 0.71 -6.22
C GLY A 55 22.41 -0.72 -6.39
N MET A 56 22.29 -1.57 -5.38
CA MET A 56 22.62 -3.00 -5.53
C MET A 56 21.66 -3.69 -6.50
N ASP A 57 22.20 -4.67 -7.23
CA ASP A 57 21.41 -5.57 -8.06
C ASP A 57 20.78 -6.66 -7.18
N ASN A 58 19.53 -6.44 -6.77
CA ASN A 58 18.81 -7.36 -5.89
C ASN A 58 18.57 -8.75 -6.50
N SER A 59 18.69 -8.93 -7.82
CA SER A 59 18.54 -10.23 -8.47
C SER A 59 19.67 -11.22 -8.14
N LYS A 60 20.80 -10.71 -7.67
CA LYS A 60 22.01 -11.49 -7.32
C LYS A 60 22.17 -11.73 -5.82
N ARG A 61 21.30 -11.12 -5.02
CA ARG A 61 21.38 -11.21 -3.56
C ARG A 61 20.85 -12.55 -3.03
N PRO A 62 21.45 -13.11 -1.98
CA PRO A 62 20.98 -14.34 -1.37
C PRO A 62 19.64 -14.12 -0.70
N LEU A 63 18.61 -14.82 -1.18
CA LEU A 63 17.27 -14.76 -0.59
C LEU A 63 17.21 -15.57 0.69
N ASN A 64 16.51 -15.05 1.70
CA ASN A 64 16.13 -15.79 2.90
C ASN A 64 14.98 -16.76 2.57
N PRO A 65 15.17 -18.06 2.53
CA PRO A 65 14.15 -19.03 2.14
C PRO A 65 12.99 -19.12 3.15
N ASP A 66 13.23 -18.73 4.40
CA ASP A 66 12.24 -18.81 5.47
C ASP A 66 11.29 -17.61 5.45
N PHE A 67 11.63 -16.55 4.73
CA PHE A 67 10.75 -15.40 4.65
C PHE A 67 9.59 -15.63 3.68
N VAL A 68 8.39 -15.34 4.13
CA VAL A 68 7.13 -15.65 3.44
C VAL A 68 7.09 -15.17 1.98
N LEU A 69 7.54 -13.94 1.69
CA LEU A 69 7.48 -13.40 0.32
C LEU A 69 8.50 -14.03 -0.64
N ASN A 70 9.47 -14.78 -0.15
CA ASN A 70 10.43 -15.53 -0.98
C ASN A 70 9.93 -16.93 -1.31
N GLN A 71 8.87 -17.40 -0.65
CA GLN A 71 8.30 -18.72 -0.91
C GLN A 71 7.52 -18.73 -2.23
N PRO A 72 7.74 -19.72 -3.13
CA PRO A 72 7.10 -19.76 -4.45
C PRO A 72 5.57 -19.68 -4.40
N ARG A 73 4.95 -20.24 -3.34
CA ARG A 73 3.49 -20.28 -3.17
C ARG A 73 2.84 -18.89 -3.00
N TYR A 74 3.62 -17.84 -2.67
CA TYR A 74 3.16 -16.48 -2.46
C TYR A 74 3.68 -15.50 -3.52
N GLN A 75 4.35 -15.99 -4.55
CA GLN A 75 4.81 -15.15 -5.64
C GLN A 75 3.63 -14.53 -6.39
N GLY A 76 3.70 -13.21 -6.65
CA GLY A 76 2.62 -12.47 -7.26
C GLY A 76 1.44 -12.15 -6.32
N ALA A 77 1.62 -12.33 -5.01
CA ALA A 77 0.61 -11.91 -4.03
C ALA A 77 0.35 -10.41 -4.14
N SER A 78 -0.94 -10.05 -4.16
CA SER A 78 -1.40 -8.66 -4.21
C SER A 78 -2.15 -8.21 -2.95
N ILE A 79 -2.34 -9.12 -2.00
CA ILE A 79 -2.93 -8.87 -0.69
C ILE A 79 -1.94 -9.31 0.38
N LEU A 80 -1.57 -8.39 1.27
CA LEU A 80 -0.76 -8.69 2.44
C LEU A 80 -1.69 -8.85 3.66
N LEU A 81 -1.62 -10.00 4.33
CA LEU A 81 -2.32 -10.24 5.60
C LEU A 81 -1.31 -10.09 6.74
N ALA A 82 -1.57 -9.19 7.69
CA ALA A 82 -0.67 -8.87 8.79
C ALA A 82 -1.38 -8.86 10.14
N ARG A 83 -0.60 -8.77 11.22
CA ARG A 83 -1.10 -8.61 12.58
C ARG A 83 -1.27 -7.14 12.94
N LYS A 84 -1.72 -6.88 14.16
CA LYS A 84 -2.01 -5.55 14.70
C LYS A 84 -0.84 -4.58 14.66
N ASN A 85 -1.18 -3.29 14.64
CA ASN A 85 -0.25 -2.16 14.70
C ASN A 85 0.74 -2.17 13.52
N PHE A 86 0.23 -2.46 12.31
CA PHE A 86 1.04 -2.48 11.09
C PHE A 86 1.40 -1.06 10.64
N GLY A 87 2.65 -0.85 10.22
CA GLY A 87 3.17 0.44 9.77
C GLY A 87 3.48 1.41 10.91
N CYS A 88 3.74 0.89 12.13
CA CYS A 88 4.16 1.71 13.26
C CYS A 88 5.54 2.35 13.02
N GLY A 89 5.99 3.20 13.96
CA GLY A 89 7.28 3.87 13.88
C GLY A 89 7.21 5.22 13.15
N SER A 90 8.22 5.53 12.36
CA SER A 90 8.37 6.84 11.73
C SER A 90 7.40 7.08 10.59
N SER A 91 6.95 8.35 10.43
CA SER A 91 6.10 8.75 9.31
C SER A 91 6.87 8.71 7.99
N ARG A 92 6.63 7.69 7.16
CA ARG A 92 7.31 7.50 5.87
C ARG A 92 6.36 7.10 4.77
N GLU A 93 6.23 7.94 3.75
CA GLU A 93 5.50 7.59 2.52
C GLU A 93 6.16 6.46 1.73
N HIS A 94 7.46 6.26 1.90
CA HIS A 94 8.22 5.21 1.23
C HIS A 94 7.70 3.80 1.54
N ALA A 95 7.11 3.60 2.74
CA ALA A 95 6.57 2.30 3.13
C ALA A 95 5.36 1.88 2.27
N PRO A 96 4.31 2.70 2.07
CA PRO A 96 3.27 2.42 1.08
C PRO A 96 3.80 2.29 -0.35
N TRP A 97 4.79 3.11 -0.76
CA TRP A 97 5.39 2.99 -2.10
C TRP A 97 6.09 1.65 -2.31
N ALA A 98 6.83 1.17 -1.30
CA ALA A 98 7.50 -0.12 -1.39
C ALA A 98 6.51 -1.27 -1.53
N LEU A 99 5.40 -1.23 -0.78
CA LEU A 99 4.33 -2.21 -0.85
C LEU A 99 3.64 -2.21 -2.22
N ASP A 100 3.21 -1.04 -2.71
CA ASP A 100 2.55 -0.90 -4.01
C ASP A 100 3.48 -1.34 -5.17
N GLN A 101 4.74 -0.89 -5.17
CA GLN A 101 5.71 -1.24 -6.21
C GLN A 101 6.17 -2.71 -6.16
N TYR A 102 6.01 -3.38 -5.03
CA TYR A 102 6.20 -4.82 -4.95
C TYR A 102 5.03 -5.59 -5.58
N GLY A 103 3.84 -4.97 -5.63
CA GLY A 103 2.64 -5.54 -6.21
C GLY A 103 1.46 -5.66 -5.25
N PHE A 104 1.60 -5.25 -3.99
CA PHE A 104 0.49 -5.24 -3.07
C PHE A 104 -0.49 -4.11 -3.39
N ARG A 105 -1.77 -4.43 -3.45
CA ARG A 105 -2.87 -3.51 -3.65
C ARG A 105 -3.69 -3.29 -2.39
N ALA A 106 -3.68 -4.26 -1.48
CA ALA A 106 -4.37 -4.18 -0.20
C ALA A 106 -3.52 -4.78 0.92
N VAL A 107 -3.69 -4.23 2.12
CA VAL A 107 -3.14 -4.78 3.36
C VAL A 107 -4.30 -5.00 4.33
N ILE A 108 -4.44 -6.20 4.88
CA ILE A 108 -5.45 -6.55 5.86
C ILE A 108 -4.78 -6.74 7.22
N ALA A 109 -5.23 -6.02 8.24
CA ALA A 109 -4.72 -6.14 9.60
C ALA A 109 -5.77 -5.74 10.64
N PRO A 110 -5.64 -6.15 11.92
CA PRO A 110 -6.54 -5.72 12.97
C PRO A 110 -6.43 -4.24 13.32
N SER A 111 -5.24 -3.64 13.12
CA SER A 111 -5.01 -2.21 13.29
C SER A 111 -3.76 -1.75 12.56
N PHE A 112 -3.71 -0.46 12.27
CA PHE A 112 -2.61 0.23 11.61
C PHE A 112 -2.17 1.43 12.44
N ALA A 113 -0.94 1.89 12.27
CA ALA A 113 -0.54 3.21 12.75
C ALA A 113 -1.21 4.30 11.88
N ASP A 114 -1.70 5.37 12.51
CA ASP A 114 -2.54 6.40 11.88
C ASP A 114 -1.89 7.04 10.65
N ILE A 115 -0.61 7.39 10.74
CA ILE A 115 0.10 8.04 9.64
C ILE A 115 0.27 7.08 8.46
N PHE A 116 0.65 5.82 8.73
CA PHE A 116 0.76 4.79 7.69
C PHE A 116 -0.59 4.56 7.00
N PHE A 117 -1.66 4.42 7.78
CA PHE A 117 -3.03 4.25 7.29
C PHE A 117 -3.43 5.37 6.32
N ASN A 118 -3.18 6.63 6.71
CA ASN A 118 -3.47 7.79 5.88
C ASN A 118 -2.62 7.81 4.60
N ASN A 119 -1.33 7.50 4.69
CA ASN A 119 -0.42 7.46 3.54
C ASN A 119 -0.79 6.35 2.54
N CYS A 120 -1.35 5.22 3.00
CA CYS A 120 -1.84 4.17 2.10
C CYS A 120 -2.90 4.72 1.14
N PHE A 121 -3.93 5.41 1.64
CA PHE A 121 -5.00 5.97 0.80
C PHE A 121 -4.48 6.98 -0.22
N LYS A 122 -3.52 7.84 0.17
CA LYS A 122 -2.92 8.82 -0.73
C LYS A 122 -2.14 8.18 -1.89
N ASN A 123 -1.67 6.96 -1.70
CA ASN A 123 -0.84 6.24 -2.66
C ASN A 123 -1.58 5.09 -3.37
N GLY A 124 -2.89 4.94 -3.17
CA GLY A 124 -3.70 3.94 -3.88
C GLY A 124 -3.60 2.52 -3.32
N LEU A 125 -3.02 2.36 -2.15
CA LEU A 125 -3.00 1.12 -1.38
C LEU A 125 -4.18 1.09 -0.42
N LEU A 126 -4.98 0.02 -0.42
CA LEU A 126 -6.16 -0.10 0.44
C LEU A 126 -5.81 -0.80 1.77
N PRO A 127 -5.74 -0.08 2.90
CA PRO A 127 -5.64 -0.70 4.21
C PRO A 127 -7.05 -1.10 4.68
N ILE A 128 -7.22 -2.36 5.07
CA ILE A 128 -8.48 -2.95 5.52
C ILE A 128 -8.34 -3.36 6.98
N VAL A 129 -9.22 -2.83 7.83
CA VAL A 129 -9.30 -3.20 9.23
C VAL A 129 -10.35 -4.30 9.39
N LEU A 130 -9.94 -5.46 9.89
CA LEU A 130 -10.81 -6.55 10.32
C LEU A 130 -10.55 -6.87 11.79
N THR A 131 -11.48 -7.53 12.46
CA THR A 131 -11.28 -7.96 13.84
C THR A 131 -10.13 -8.98 13.96
N GLU A 132 -9.49 -9.07 15.14
CA GLU A 132 -8.43 -10.07 15.38
C GLU A 132 -8.91 -11.50 15.07
N ALA A 133 -10.15 -11.82 15.43
CA ALA A 133 -10.74 -13.15 15.16
C ALA A 133 -10.89 -13.43 13.64
N GLN A 134 -11.31 -12.44 12.85
CA GLN A 134 -11.41 -12.56 11.40
C GLN A 134 -10.02 -12.72 10.75
N VAL A 135 -9.05 -11.94 11.22
CA VAL A 135 -7.66 -12.05 10.77
C VAL A 135 -7.06 -13.41 11.12
N ASP A 136 -7.31 -13.94 12.34
CA ASP A 136 -6.88 -15.28 12.74
C ASP A 136 -7.50 -16.38 11.86
N GLN A 137 -8.80 -16.25 11.53
CA GLN A 137 -9.46 -17.15 10.58
C GLN A 137 -8.76 -17.13 9.23
N LEU A 138 -8.48 -15.94 8.68
CA LEU A 138 -7.79 -15.79 7.40
C LEU A 138 -6.37 -16.39 7.43
N PHE A 139 -5.60 -16.20 8.50
CA PHE A 139 -4.28 -16.85 8.65
C PHE A 139 -4.37 -18.37 8.62
N ASN A 140 -5.35 -18.95 9.31
CA ASN A 140 -5.58 -20.39 9.30
C ASN A 140 -5.95 -20.90 7.91
N GLU A 141 -6.81 -20.21 7.19
CA GLU A 141 -7.22 -20.56 5.83
C GLU A 141 -6.06 -20.44 4.83
N VAL A 142 -5.28 -19.36 4.86
CA VAL A 142 -4.08 -19.18 4.02
C VAL A 142 -3.05 -20.28 4.27
N LYS A 143 -2.89 -20.72 5.52
CA LYS A 143 -1.97 -21.79 5.89
C LYS A 143 -2.46 -23.15 5.36
N ALA A 144 -3.76 -23.40 5.47
CA ALA A 144 -4.37 -24.68 5.07
C ALA A 144 -4.47 -24.85 3.55
N PHE A 145 -4.72 -23.77 2.80
CA PHE A 145 -5.01 -23.83 1.37
C PHE A 145 -3.93 -23.12 0.55
N PRO A 146 -3.03 -23.85 -0.16
CA PRO A 146 -2.10 -23.25 -1.11
C PRO A 146 -2.82 -22.46 -2.21
N GLY A 147 -2.30 -21.28 -2.54
CA GLY A 147 -2.92 -20.43 -3.56
C GLY A 147 -4.19 -19.71 -3.08
N TYR A 148 -4.35 -19.54 -1.78
CA TYR A 148 -5.51 -18.89 -1.17
C TYR A 148 -5.68 -17.45 -1.68
N ARG A 149 -6.88 -17.16 -2.16
CA ARG A 149 -7.23 -15.88 -2.75
C ARG A 149 -8.42 -15.25 -2.04
N LEU A 150 -8.43 -13.93 -2.04
CA LEU A 150 -9.56 -13.12 -1.57
C LEU A 150 -10.05 -12.20 -2.68
N VAL A 151 -11.34 -11.97 -2.71
CA VAL A 151 -11.99 -10.97 -3.55
C VAL A 151 -12.36 -9.78 -2.68
N ILE A 152 -11.77 -8.62 -2.95
CA ILE A 152 -12.03 -7.37 -2.26
C ILE A 152 -12.83 -6.48 -3.19
N ASP A 153 -14.06 -6.12 -2.76
CA ASP A 153 -14.95 -5.20 -3.46
C ASP A 153 -15.05 -3.89 -2.65
N LEU A 154 -14.46 -2.82 -3.18
CA LEU A 154 -14.43 -1.53 -2.48
C LEU A 154 -15.79 -0.82 -2.52
N GLU A 155 -16.60 -1.02 -3.56
CA GLU A 155 -17.95 -0.42 -3.63
C GLU A 155 -18.84 -1.01 -2.56
N LYS A 156 -18.81 -2.34 -2.39
CA LYS A 156 -19.60 -3.06 -1.37
C LYS A 156 -18.92 -3.08 0.00
N GLN A 157 -17.65 -2.68 0.06
CA GLN A 157 -16.79 -2.74 1.26
C GLN A 157 -16.78 -4.15 1.87
N THR A 158 -16.49 -5.14 1.03
CA THR A 158 -16.45 -6.55 1.43
C THR A 158 -15.13 -7.21 1.05
N VAL A 159 -14.70 -8.13 1.90
CA VAL A 159 -13.65 -9.12 1.64
C VAL A 159 -14.31 -10.49 1.64
N ALA A 160 -14.26 -11.18 0.53
CA ALA A 160 -14.83 -12.52 0.39
C ALA A 160 -13.76 -13.55 0.04
N THR A 161 -13.94 -14.77 0.54
CA THR A 161 -13.16 -15.91 0.04
C THR A 161 -13.56 -16.22 -1.41
N SER A 162 -12.63 -16.74 -2.21
CA SER A 162 -12.89 -17.02 -3.64
C SER A 162 -14.05 -17.97 -3.89
N ASN A 163 -14.40 -18.83 -2.92
CA ASN A 163 -15.58 -19.70 -2.94
C ASN A 163 -16.83 -19.06 -2.31
N SER A 164 -16.75 -17.78 -1.89
CA SER A 164 -17.83 -17.03 -1.21
C SER A 164 -18.38 -17.69 0.06
N SER A 165 -17.60 -18.57 0.68
CA SER A 165 -18.01 -19.25 1.93
C SER A 165 -17.99 -18.32 3.14
N SER A 166 -17.17 -17.27 3.11
CA SER A 166 -17.10 -16.23 4.14
C SER A 166 -17.04 -14.87 3.49
N ILE A 167 -17.78 -13.92 4.06
CA ILE A 167 -17.79 -12.52 3.65
C ILE A 167 -17.55 -11.67 4.90
N PHE A 168 -16.53 -10.85 4.87
CA PHE A 168 -16.20 -9.89 5.91
C PHE A 168 -16.51 -8.48 5.42
N HIS A 169 -17.12 -7.65 6.26
CA HIS A 169 -17.38 -6.24 5.96
C HIS A 169 -16.30 -5.37 6.60
N PHE A 170 -15.91 -4.33 5.89
CA PHE A 170 -15.01 -3.30 6.39
C PHE A 170 -15.56 -1.91 6.05
N GLU A 171 -15.08 -0.89 6.73
CA GLU A 171 -15.52 0.48 6.51
C GLU A 171 -14.37 1.34 6.01
N VAL A 172 -14.66 2.16 5.01
CA VAL A 172 -13.78 3.21 4.49
C VAL A 172 -14.54 4.52 4.45
N ASP A 173 -13.94 5.58 4.96
CA ASP A 173 -14.48 6.93 4.85
C ASP A 173 -14.92 7.24 3.41
N ALA A 174 -16.08 7.91 3.26
CA ALA A 174 -16.72 8.13 1.98
C ALA A 174 -15.82 8.91 0.98
N PHE A 175 -15.05 9.89 1.47
CA PHE A 175 -14.13 10.66 0.63
C PHE A 175 -12.93 9.82 0.17
N ARG A 176 -12.32 9.06 1.07
CA ARG A 176 -11.21 8.14 0.74
C ARG A 176 -11.65 7.07 -0.26
N ARG A 177 -12.85 6.50 -0.05
CA ARG A 177 -13.45 5.55 -0.98
C ARG A 177 -13.65 6.17 -2.36
N HIS A 178 -14.20 7.39 -2.43
CA HIS A 178 -14.35 8.13 -3.69
C HIS A 178 -13.00 8.32 -4.40
N CYS A 179 -11.96 8.73 -3.68
CA CYS A 179 -10.61 8.92 -4.24
C CYS A 179 -10.06 7.61 -4.82
N LEU A 180 -10.13 6.50 -4.09
CA LEU A 180 -9.64 5.20 -4.56
C LEU A 180 -10.42 4.70 -5.79
N LEU A 181 -11.77 4.76 -5.76
CA LEU A 181 -12.61 4.32 -6.88
C LEU A 181 -12.34 5.10 -8.16
N ASN A 182 -11.99 6.38 -8.05
CA ASN A 182 -11.74 7.25 -9.20
C ASN A 182 -10.24 7.41 -9.54
N GLY A 183 -9.33 6.88 -8.72
CA GLY A 183 -7.89 7.01 -8.91
C GLY A 183 -7.36 8.42 -8.66
N LEU A 184 -7.99 9.16 -7.74
CA LEU A 184 -7.67 10.55 -7.43
C LEU A 184 -6.67 10.62 -6.27
N ASP A 185 -5.47 11.10 -6.55
CA ASP A 185 -4.53 11.57 -5.55
C ASP A 185 -4.71 13.08 -5.30
N ASP A 186 -3.88 13.68 -4.44
CA ASP A 186 -3.96 15.10 -4.10
C ASP A 186 -3.84 15.99 -5.35
N ILE A 187 -3.02 15.59 -6.33
CA ILE A 187 -2.87 16.30 -7.61
C ILE A 187 -4.12 16.12 -8.46
N GLY A 188 -4.63 14.89 -8.58
CA GLY A 188 -5.85 14.60 -9.33
C GLY A 188 -7.07 15.37 -8.82
N LEU A 189 -7.19 15.51 -7.48
CA LEU A 189 -8.23 16.34 -6.85
C LEU A 189 -8.08 17.82 -7.21
N THR A 190 -6.85 18.36 -7.18
CA THR A 190 -6.57 19.75 -7.55
C THR A 190 -6.89 20.00 -9.01
N LEU A 191 -6.53 19.07 -9.91
CA LEU A 191 -6.79 19.18 -11.34
C LEU A 191 -8.29 19.18 -11.71
N GLN A 192 -9.16 18.68 -10.84
CA GLN A 192 -10.62 18.82 -11.02
C GLN A 192 -11.08 20.27 -10.95
N GLN A 193 -10.26 21.18 -10.39
CA GLN A 193 -10.51 22.60 -10.30
C GLN A 193 -9.67 23.42 -11.29
N ALA A 194 -9.14 22.79 -12.36
CA ALA A 194 -8.21 23.43 -13.28
C ALA A 194 -8.74 24.74 -13.87
N ASP A 195 -10.01 24.79 -14.29
CA ASP A 195 -10.63 26.00 -14.85
C ASP A 195 -10.72 27.12 -13.81
N ALA A 196 -11.05 26.80 -12.56
CA ALA A 196 -11.12 27.80 -11.48
C ALA A 196 -9.72 28.34 -11.13
N ILE A 197 -8.70 27.48 -11.15
CA ILE A 197 -7.29 27.85 -10.93
C ILE A 197 -6.83 28.76 -12.06
N HIS A 198 -7.06 28.38 -13.32
CA HIS A 198 -6.66 29.17 -14.47
C HIS A 198 -7.31 30.55 -14.48
N ASN A 199 -8.62 30.63 -14.24
CA ASN A 199 -9.34 31.89 -14.12
C ASN A 199 -8.83 32.77 -12.96
N PHE A 200 -8.35 32.17 -11.87
CA PHE A 200 -7.71 32.89 -10.77
C PHE A 200 -6.35 33.43 -11.19
N GLU A 201 -5.52 32.60 -11.82
CA GLU A 201 -4.18 32.96 -12.27
C GLU A 201 -4.22 34.13 -13.27
N GLU A 202 -5.10 34.09 -14.28
CA GLU A 202 -5.26 35.18 -15.24
C GLU A 202 -5.61 36.52 -14.56
N ARG A 203 -6.57 36.52 -13.63
CA ARG A 203 -6.95 37.71 -12.89
C ARG A 203 -5.83 38.19 -11.96
N HIS A 204 -5.11 37.25 -11.35
CA HIS A 204 -4.01 37.56 -10.42
C HIS A 204 -2.83 38.18 -11.17
N ILE A 205 -2.40 37.61 -12.27
CA ILE A 205 -1.32 38.13 -13.11
C ILE A 205 -1.69 39.47 -13.72
N SER A 206 -2.94 39.65 -14.19
CA SER A 206 -3.42 40.92 -14.68
C SER A 206 -3.33 42.04 -13.63
N ARG A 207 -3.62 41.73 -12.35
CA ARG A 207 -3.54 42.66 -11.23
C ARG A 207 -2.10 42.90 -10.73
N PHE A 208 -1.23 41.88 -10.87
CA PHE A 208 0.14 41.88 -10.38
C PHE A 208 1.14 41.40 -11.46
N PRO A 209 1.33 42.21 -12.55
CA PRO A 209 2.09 41.79 -13.74
C PRO A 209 3.55 41.37 -13.45
N TRP A 210 4.14 41.88 -12.37
CA TRP A 210 5.51 41.53 -11.96
C TRP A 210 5.66 40.09 -11.47
N LEU A 211 4.57 39.37 -11.20
CA LEU A 211 4.57 37.95 -10.81
C LEU A 211 4.56 37.01 -12.03
N ALA A 212 4.29 37.52 -13.23
CA ALA A 212 4.20 36.72 -14.45
C ALA A 212 5.50 35.98 -14.84
N ASN A 213 6.67 36.42 -14.35
CA ASN A 213 7.97 35.85 -14.67
C ASN A 213 8.57 35.01 -13.52
N THR A 214 7.80 34.68 -12.50
CA THR A 214 8.27 33.94 -11.30
C THR A 214 7.76 32.50 -11.22
N ILE A 215 7.08 32.04 -12.28
CA ILE A 215 6.59 30.65 -12.38
C ILE A 215 7.29 29.93 -13.54
#